data_d10e046b77bd6dc42403ebe3b685d45c
#
_entry.id   d10e046b77bd6dc42403ebe3b685d45c
#
_cell.length_a   1.000
_cell.length_b   1.000
_cell.length_c   1.000
_cell.angle_alpha   90.00
_cell.angle_beta   90.00
_cell.angle_gamma   90.00
#
_symmetry.space_group_name_H-M   'P 1'
#
loop_
_entity.id
_entity.type
_entity.pdbx_description
1 polymer ?
#
loop_
_entity_poly.entity_id
_entity_poly.type
_entity_poly.pdbx_seq_one_letter_code
_entity_poly.pdbx_strand_id
1 'polypeptide(L)'
;AQASKSANEETTTQVTDTTKVQDKESAILDAIKGESDSLKTVTSMAEYEKEHPLLAILSPNMTQQGQPVGGSTIGYANIKDTAKINAYLRLPQVKSAFPRNARLLWEMKAVNGMVPLHAIKITTRNGKAPLEGDAVIDARQDYDQQGRPVVSMQMNGEGTKTWARLTKDNIGRCIAIVLDGMVASSPNVNDEIKGGSSQISGRFDVKEAGDLANILKSGKLPAPARIIADE
;
A
#
# COMPACT_ATOMS: atom_id res chain seq x y z
N ALA A 1 -27.63 -18.19 85.92
CA ALA A 1 -27.51 -19.58 86.26
C ALA A 1 -26.68 -20.28 85.16
N GLN A 2 -25.42 -20.49 85.38
CA GLN A 2 -24.80 -21.82 85.67
C GLN A 2 -25.04 -22.80 84.51
N ALA A 3 -24.15 -23.49 83.97
CA ALA A 3 -22.78 -23.94 84.24
C ALA A 3 -22.31 -24.81 83.06
N SER A 4 -21.03 -24.72 82.77
CA SER A 4 -20.05 -25.80 82.89
C SER A 4 -19.98 -26.92 81.83
N LYS A 5 -18.73 -27.09 81.38
CA LYS A 5 -17.96 -28.31 81.07
C LYS A 5 -18.30 -29.06 79.79
N SER A 6 -17.39 -29.56 79.01
CA SER A 6 -16.04 -30.03 79.20
C SER A 6 -15.52 -30.51 77.85
N ALA A 7 -14.21 -30.40 77.66
CA ALA A 7 -13.31 -30.99 76.71
C ALA A 7 -13.79 -32.28 75.98
N ASN A 8 -13.42 -32.40 74.72
CA ASN A 8 -12.59 -33.51 74.30
C ASN A 8 -11.83 -33.18 73.01
N GLU A 9 -10.53 -33.40 73.02
CA GLU A 9 -9.62 -33.45 71.85
C GLU A 9 -9.99 -34.67 71.03
N GLU A 10 -10.01 -34.48 69.71
CA GLU A 10 -9.62 -35.57 68.85
C GLU A 10 -9.04 -35.01 67.55
N THR A 11 -7.81 -35.38 67.31
CA THR A 11 -6.94 -35.28 66.17
C THR A 11 -7.63 -35.80 64.91
N THR A 12 -7.73 -35.04 63.85
CA THR A 12 -7.96 -35.62 62.55
C THR A 12 -7.14 -34.86 61.48
N THR A 13 -6.11 -35.53 61.09
CA THR A 13 -5.36 -35.61 59.87
C THR A 13 -5.72 -34.62 58.73
N GLN A 14 -4.71 -33.87 58.36
CA GLN A 14 -4.61 -33.13 57.13
C GLN A 14 -4.97 -33.99 55.90
N VAL A 15 -6.01 -33.62 55.18
CA VAL A 15 -6.19 -34.00 53.79
C VAL A 15 -5.55 -32.89 52.95
N THR A 16 -4.36 -33.15 52.49
CA THR A 16 -3.61 -32.32 51.57
C THR A 16 -4.32 -32.16 50.24
N ASP A 17 -4.51 -30.94 49.95
CA ASP A 17 -5.04 -30.28 48.79
C ASP A 17 -4.42 -30.79 47.45
N THR A 18 -4.94 -31.88 46.92
CA THR A 18 -4.56 -32.49 45.64
C THR A 18 -5.06 -31.67 44.44
N THR A 19 -6.01 -30.78 44.66
CA THR A 19 -6.62 -29.93 43.62
C THR A 19 -5.72 -28.78 43.21
N LYS A 20 -4.91 -28.22 44.09
CA LYS A 20 -3.96 -27.14 43.78
C LYS A 20 -2.74 -27.57 43.01
N VAL A 21 -2.38 -28.85 43.02
CA VAL A 21 -1.24 -29.40 42.28
C VAL A 21 -1.66 -29.66 40.82
N GLN A 22 -2.87 -30.13 40.56
CA GLN A 22 -3.40 -30.36 39.23
C GLN A 22 -3.63 -29.04 38.45
N ASP A 23 -4.07 -27.98 39.10
CA ASP A 23 -4.25 -26.66 38.45
C ASP A 23 -2.92 -26.02 38.05
N LYS A 24 -1.86 -26.25 38.80
CA LYS A 24 -0.51 -25.78 38.46
C LYS A 24 0.13 -26.57 37.33
N GLU A 25 -0.04 -27.90 37.29
CA GLU A 25 0.43 -28.71 36.17
C GLU A 25 -0.27 -28.41 34.87
N SER A 26 -1.60 -28.18 34.91
CA SER A 26 -2.39 -27.77 33.74
C SER A 26 -1.96 -26.40 33.20
N ALA A 27 -1.73 -25.43 34.09
CA ALA A 27 -1.26 -24.10 33.70
C ALA A 27 0.17 -24.12 33.10
N ILE A 28 1.04 -24.98 33.59
CA ILE A 28 2.40 -25.16 33.04
C ILE A 28 2.34 -25.85 31.67
N LEU A 29 1.48 -26.84 31.50
CA LEU A 29 1.29 -27.54 30.23
C LEU A 29 0.70 -26.59 29.15
N ASP A 30 -0.23 -25.71 29.49
CA ASP A 30 -0.79 -24.73 28.58
C ASP A 30 0.24 -23.64 28.22
N ALA A 31 1.09 -23.22 29.15
CA ALA A 31 2.19 -22.29 28.86
C ALA A 31 3.22 -22.92 27.92
N ILE A 32 3.59 -24.20 28.12
CA ILE A 32 4.54 -24.93 27.25
C ILE A 32 3.93 -25.15 25.85
N LYS A 33 2.63 -25.40 25.73
CA LYS A 33 1.94 -25.52 24.44
C LYS A 33 1.93 -24.19 23.70
N GLY A 34 1.65 -23.08 24.40
CA GLY A 34 1.68 -21.74 23.82
C GLY A 34 3.06 -21.35 23.28
N GLU A 35 4.14 -21.67 24.01
CA GLU A 35 5.51 -21.46 23.52
C GLU A 35 5.87 -22.36 22.34
N SER A 36 5.44 -23.61 22.35
CA SER A 36 5.67 -24.56 21.25
C SER A 36 4.96 -24.14 19.96
N ASP A 37 3.74 -23.63 20.05
CA ASP A 37 2.99 -23.15 18.88
C ASP A 37 3.58 -21.83 18.35
N SER A 38 4.04 -20.94 19.24
CA SER A 38 4.74 -19.70 18.85
C SER A 38 6.07 -20.02 18.17
N LEU A 39 6.85 -20.98 18.67
CA LEU A 39 8.10 -21.42 18.04
C LEU A 39 7.87 -22.08 16.68
N LYS A 40 6.83 -22.90 16.53
CA LYS A 40 6.45 -23.49 15.23
C LYS A 40 6.03 -22.44 14.24
N THR A 41 5.26 -21.43 14.68
CA THR A 41 4.85 -20.31 13.83
C THR A 41 6.04 -19.49 13.38
N VAL A 42 7.00 -19.19 14.26
CA VAL A 42 8.23 -18.45 13.93
C VAL A 42 9.11 -19.24 12.97
N THR A 43 9.25 -20.56 13.17
CA THR A 43 10.04 -21.41 12.26
C THR A 43 9.39 -21.47 10.87
N SER A 44 8.07 -21.63 10.80
CA SER A 44 7.33 -21.65 9.52
C SER A 44 7.39 -20.31 8.80
N MET A 45 7.37 -19.18 9.52
CA MET A 45 7.55 -17.85 8.92
C MET A 45 8.95 -17.67 8.36
N ALA A 46 9.99 -18.08 9.08
CA ALA A 46 11.39 -18.01 8.63
C ALA A 46 11.67 -18.91 7.42
N GLU A 47 11.02 -20.05 7.32
CA GLU A 47 11.06 -20.92 6.15
C GLU A 47 10.32 -20.31 4.98
N TYR A 48 9.12 -19.76 5.19
CA TYR A 48 8.35 -19.05 4.17
C TYR A 48 9.12 -17.84 3.59
N GLU A 49 9.80 -17.06 4.44
CA GLU A 49 10.64 -15.94 4.02
C GLU A 49 11.81 -16.36 3.13
N LYS A 50 12.38 -17.55 3.39
CA LYS A 50 13.47 -18.11 2.55
C LYS A 50 12.96 -18.60 1.20
N GLU A 51 11.80 -19.22 1.16
CA GLU A 51 11.17 -19.70 -0.08
C GLU A 51 10.57 -18.57 -0.90
N HIS A 52 10.03 -17.53 -0.23
CA HIS A 52 9.31 -16.41 -0.87
C HIS A 52 9.89 -15.05 -0.46
N PRO A 53 11.18 -14.76 -0.73
CA PRO A 53 11.86 -13.57 -0.24
C PRO A 53 11.25 -12.24 -0.72
N LEU A 54 10.56 -12.23 -1.85
CA LEU A 54 9.83 -11.07 -2.33
C LEU A 54 8.54 -10.85 -1.53
N LEU A 55 7.77 -11.90 -1.25
CA LEU A 55 6.51 -11.81 -0.51
C LEU A 55 6.71 -11.51 0.97
N ALA A 56 7.88 -11.81 1.52
CA ALA A 56 8.26 -11.43 2.89
C ALA A 56 8.31 -9.91 3.10
N ILE A 57 8.62 -9.14 2.05
CA ILE A 57 8.80 -7.68 2.10
C ILE A 57 7.81 -6.90 1.24
N LEU A 58 7.09 -7.56 0.34
CA LEU A 58 6.02 -7.00 -0.48
C LEU A 58 4.71 -7.69 -0.14
N SER A 59 3.79 -6.97 0.50
CA SER A 59 2.45 -7.46 0.80
C SER A 59 1.56 -7.32 -0.42
N PRO A 60 1.09 -8.41 -1.03
CA PRO A 60 0.19 -8.35 -2.18
C PRO A 60 -1.15 -7.66 -1.83
N ASN A 61 -1.72 -6.92 -2.78
CA ASN A 61 -3.02 -6.29 -2.62
C ASN A 61 -4.15 -7.31 -2.90
N MET A 62 -4.52 -8.05 -1.86
CA MET A 62 -5.52 -9.12 -1.94
C MET A 62 -6.66 -8.89 -0.96
N THR A 63 -7.84 -9.41 -1.30
CA THR A 63 -8.98 -9.50 -0.37
C THR A 63 -8.70 -10.55 0.71
N GLN A 64 -9.51 -10.58 1.76
CA GLN A 64 -9.46 -11.63 2.79
C GLN A 64 -9.66 -13.05 2.24
N GLN A 65 -10.27 -13.17 1.06
CA GLN A 65 -10.49 -14.45 0.37
C GLN A 65 -9.35 -14.83 -0.59
N GLY A 66 -8.23 -14.06 -0.58
CA GLY A 66 -7.08 -14.33 -1.45
C GLY A 66 -7.26 -13.93 -2.92
N GLN A 67 -8.30 -13.14 -3.24
CA GLN A 67 -8.50 -12.62 -4.59
C GLN A 67 -7.78 -11.28 -4.76
N PRO A 68 -7.18 -11.00 -5.93
CA PRO A 68 -6.60 -9.70 -6.21
C PRO A 68 -7.64 -8.57 -6.09
N VAL A 69 -7.29 -7.50 -5.41
CA VAL A 69 -8.12 -6.29 -5.39
C VAL A 69 -7.98 -5.61 -6.74
N GLY A 70 -9.11 -5.19 -7.34
CA GLY A 70 -9.11 -4.46 -8.60
C GLY A 70 -8.36 -3.12 -8.49
N GLY A 71 -7.92 -2.60 -9.66
CA GLY A 71 -7.19 -1.35 -9.75
C GLY A 71 -5.75 -1.53 -10.23
N SER A 72 -4.94 -0.50 -10.09
CA SER A 72 -3.53 -0.50 -10.53
C SER A 72 -2.57 -0.98 -9.44
N THR A 73 -2.95 -0.91 -8.16
CA THR A 73 -2.09 -1.29 -7.02
C THR A 73 -2.03 -2.80 -6.87
N ILE A 74 -0.84 -3.37 -6.98
CA ILE A 74 -0.60 -4.81 -6.87
C ILE A 74 -0.08 -5.24 -5.49
N GLY A 75 0.45 -4.31 -4.72
CA GLY A 75 0.96 -4.59 -3.37
C GLY A 75 1.46 -3.34 -2.67
N TYR A 76 1.87 -3.55 -1.42
CA TYR A 76 2.39 -2.51 -0.53
C TYR A 76 3.70 -2.97 0.08
N ALA A 77 4.65 -2.05 0.26
CA ALA A 77 5.91 -2.36 0.91
C ALA A 77 6.33 -1.22 1.84
N ASN A 78 7.18 -1.55 2.82
CA ASN A 78 7.82 -0.53 3.62
C ASN A 78 8.77 0.28 2.73
N ILE A 79 8.84 1.60 2.92
CA ILE A 79 9.72 2.48 2.15
C ILE A 79 11.19 2.03 2.20
N LYS A 80 11.63 1.43 3.31
CA LYS A 80 12.99 0.92 3.50
C LYS A 80 13.31 -0.27 2.59
N ASP A 81 12.30 -1.05 2.21
CA ASP A 81 12.46 -2.27 1.43
C ASP A 81 12.32 -2.05 -0.08
N THR A 82 11.93 -0.86 -0.52
CA THR A 82 11.70 -0.55 -1.94
C THR A 82 12.91 -0.82 -2.82
N ALA A 83 14.12 -0.50 -2.33
CA ALA A 83 15.37 -0.76 -3.06
C ALA A 83 15.62 -2.29 -3.25
N LYS A 84 15.37 -3.09 -2.20
CA LYS A 84 15.51 -4.55 -2.23
C LYS A 84 14.47 -5.18 -3.15
N ILE A 85 13.22 -4.72 -3.07
CA ILE A 85 12.15 -5.16 -3.97
C ILE A 85 12.49 -4.83 -5.41
N ASN A 86 12.97 -3.62 -5.71
CA ASN A 86 13.40 -3.24 -7.05
C ASN A 86 14.52 -4.15 -7.57
N ALA A 87 15.44 -4.60 -6.73
CA ALA A 87 16.46 -5.58 -7.12
C ALA A 87 15.83 -6.93 -7.52
N TYR A 88 14.88 -7.45 -6.74
CA TYR A 88 14.15 -8.67 -7.10
C TYR A 88 13.35 -8.53 -8.38
N LEU A 89 12.63 -7.41 -8.57
CA LEU A 89 11.81 -7.16 -9.76
C LEU A 89 12.65 -7.05 -11.05
N ARG A 90 13.95 -6.74 -10.94
CA ARG A 90 14.90 -6.70 -12.08
C ARG A 90 15.43 -8.08 -12.47
N LEU A 91 15.29 -9.09 -11.62
CA LEU A 91 15.76 -10.44 -11.94
C LEU A 91 15.04 -10.96 -13.20
N PRO A 92 15.77 -11.59 -14.14
CA PRO A 92 15.20 -12.08 -15.41
C PRO A 92 14.01 -13.01 -15.19
N GLN A 93 14.07 -13.89 -14.19
CA GLN A 93 13.00 -14.83 -13.85
C GLN A 93 11.72 -14.10 -13.43
N VAL A 94 11.84 -13.08 -12.57
CA VAL A 94 10.71 -12.28 -12.10
C VAL A 94 10.16 -11.41 -13.23
N LYS A 95 11.06 -10.78 -13.99
CA LYS A 95 10.69 -9.93 -15.13
C LYS A 95 9.94 -10.70 -16.20
N SER A 96 10.29 -11.96 -16.46
CA SER A 96 9.64 -12.81 -17.45
C SER A 96 8.21 -13.22 -17.05
N ALA A 97 7.87 -13.18 -15.77
CA ALA A 97 6.52 -13.47 -15.27
C ALA A 97 5.50 -12.34 -15.58
N PHE A 98 5.99 -11.12 -15.88
CA PHE A 98 5.14 -9.99 -16.22
C PHE A 98 5.04 -9.78 -17.73
N PRO A 99 3.90 -9.25 -18.23
CA PRO A 99 3.80 -8.84 -19.63
C PRO A 99 4.88 -7.82 -20.00
N ARG A 100 5.44 -7.92 -21.22
CA ARG A 100 6.52 -7.04 -21.67
C ARG A 100 6.17 -5.54 -21.65
N ASN A 101 4.90 -5.21 -21.76
CA ASN A 101 4.36 -3.86 -21.71
C ASN A 101 3.90 -3.44 -20.31
N ALA A 102 4.16 -4.23 -19.28
CA ALA A 102 3.93 -3.82 -17.89
C ALA A 102 5.12 -3.03 -17.35
N ARG A 103 4.84 -1.97 -16.61
CA ARG A 103 5.80 -1.25 -15.78
C ARG A 103 5.32 -1.27 -14.33
N LEU A 104 6.24 -1.57 -13.44
CA LEU A 104 6.01 -1.56 -12.00
C LEU A 104 6.59 -0.26 -11.45
N LEU A 105 5.73 0.62 -10.91
CA LEU A 105 6.09 1.94 -10.43
C LEU A 105 5.55 2.15 -9.02
N TRP A 106 6.36 2.77 -8.17
CA TRP A 106 5.97 3.16 -6.83
C TRP A 106 5.11 4.42 -6.83
N GLU A 107 4.18 4.50 -5.90
CA GLU A 107 3.46 5.75 -5.63
C GLU A 107 4.40 6.76 -4.93
N MET A 108 4.24 8.04 -5.24
CA MET A 108 5.05 9.11 -4.64
C MET A 108 4.80 9.25 -3.14
N LYS A 109 3.59 8.94 -2.69
CA LYS A 109 3.15 9.11 -1.31
C LYS A 109 3.14 7.77 -0.56
N ALA A 110 3.89 7.74 0.53
CA ALA A 110 3.76 6.67 1.52
C ALA A 110 2.60 6.97 2.48
N VAL A 111 1.82 5.95 2.80
CA VAL A 111 0.77 6.02 3.81
C VAL A 111 1.18 5.12 4.98
N ASN A 112 1.35 5.70 6.16
CA ASN A 112 1.81 4.98 7.37
C ASN A 112 3.13 4.21 7.15
N GLY A 113 4.07 4.79 6.39
CA GLY A 113 5.35 4.16 6.07
C GLY A 113 5.30 3.07 4.99
N MET A 114 4.12 2.76 4.47
CA MET A 114 3.91 1.82 3.37
C MET A 114 3.73 2.55 2.04
N VAL A 115 4.42 2.08 1.00
CA VAL A 115 4.35 2.64 -0.35
C VAL A 115 3.62 1.65 -1.26
N PRO A 116 2.56 2.08 -1.96
CA PRO A 116 1.89 1.25 -2.96
C PRO A 116 2.79 1.00 -4.18
N LEU A 117 2.79 -0.23 -4.68
CA LEU A 117 3.39 -0.62 -5.95
C LEU A 117 2.28 -0.80 -6.99
N HIS A 118 2.40 -0.09 -8.10
CA HIS A 118 1.43 -0.13 -9.20
C HIS A 118 1.96 -0.91 -10.38
N ALA A 119 1.09 -1.70 -11.03
CA ALA A 119 1.33 -2.28 -12.33
C ALA A 119 0.62 -1.44 -13.41
N ILE A 120 1.40 -0.84 -14.31
CA ILE A 120 0.92 0.07 -15.35
C ILE A 120 1.18 -0.55 -16.72
N LYS A 121 0.15 -0.57 -17.55
CA LYS A 121 0.26 -1.02 -18.94
C LYS A 121 0.74 0.13 -19.83
N ILE A 122 1.86 -0.06 -20.51
CA ILE A 122 2.34 0.85 -21.55
C ILE A 122 1.67 0.47 -22.86
N THR A 123 0.97 1.41 -23.48
CA THR A 123 0.21 1.21 -24.72
C THR A 123 0.92 1.72 -25.97
N THR A 124 1.94 2.54 -25.82
CA THR A 124 2.72 3.11 -26.92
C THR A 124 3.93 2.24 -27.26
N ARG A 125 4.32 2.20 -28.54
CA ARG A 125 5.48 1.43 -29.00
C ARG A 125 6.82 1.98 -28.51
N ASN A 126 6.90 3.31 -28.31
CA ASN A 126 8.11 3.99 -27.84
C ASN A 126 8.26 4.00 -26.31
N GLY A 127 7.31 3.42 -25.58
CA GLY A 127 7.32 3.37 -24.11
C GLY A 127 7.01 4.68 -23.41
N LYS A 128 6.66 5.75 -24.16
CA LYS A 128 6.23 7.03 -23.60
C LYS A 128 4.75 7.01 -23.19
N ALA A 129 4.33 7.99 -22.40
CA ALA A 129 2.92 8.17 -22.10
C ALA A 129 2.13 8.55 -23.36
N PRO A 130 0.88 8.10 -23.53
CA PRO A 130 0.03 8.54 -24.63
C PRO A 130 -0.30 10.04 -24.59
N LEU A 131 -0.27 10.61 -23.40
CA LEU A 131 -0.45 12.04 -23.12
C LEU A 131 0.76 12.50 -22.30
N GLU A 132 1.52 13.46 -22.81
CA GLU A 132 2.67 14.05 -22.13
C GLU A 132 2.28 15.40 -21.50
N GLY A 133 3.12 15.93 -20.61
CA GLY A 133 2.80 17.12 -19.82
C GLY A 133 2.60 18.41 -20.64
N ASP A 134 3.15 18.48 -21.85
CA ASP A 134 2.96 19.61 -22.80
C ASP A 134 1.52 19.74 -23.32
N ALA A 135 0.72 18.69 -23.19
CA ALA A 135 -0.71 18.73 -23.49
C ALA A 135 -1.52 19.50 -22.44
N VAL A 136 -1.00 19.69 -21.24
CA VAL A 136 -1.67 20.42 -20.15
C VAL A 136 -1.29 21.89 -20.25
N ILE A 137 -2.29 22.76 -20.52
CA ILE A 137 -2.09 24.21 -20.65
C ILE A 137 -2.35 24.97 -19.35
N ASP A 138 -3.18 24.42 -18.48
CA ASP A 138 -3.42 24.95 -17.13
C ASP A 138 -3.76 23.83 -16.16
N ALA A 139 -3.34 23.98 -14.92
CA ALA A 139 -3.74 23.12 -13.81
C ALA A 139 -3.77 23.95 -12.52
N ARG A 140 -4.76 23.69 -11.68
CA ARG A 140 -4.95 24.38 -10.41
C ARG A 140 -5.55 23.45 -9.36
N GLN A 141 -5.21 23.69 -8.11
CA GLN A 141 -5.93 23.11 -7.00
C GLN A 141 -7.35 23.67 -6.94
N ASP A 142 -8.30 22.80 -6.65
CA ASP A 142 -9.73 23.11 -6.59
C ASP A 142 -10.38 22.23 -5.50
N TYR A 143 -11.71 22.33 -5.34
CA TYR A 143 -12.48 21.50 -4.44
C TYR A 143 -13.62 20.83 -5.18
N ASP A 144 -13.88 19.57 -4.86
CA ASP A 144 -15.07 18.88 -5.35
C ASP A 144 -16.35 19.34 -4.62
N GLN A 145 -17.49 18.79 -5.04
CA GLN A 145 -18.80 19.13 -4.43
C GLN A 145 -18.88 18.74 -2.94
N GLN A 146 -18.00 17.86 -2.46
CA GLN A 146 -17.91 17.44 -1.06
C GLN A 146 -16.85 18.24 -0.29
N GLY A 147 -16.24 19.26 -0.89
CA GLY A 147 -15.19 20.08 -0.28
C GLY A 147 -13.83 19.38 -0.17
N ARG A 148 -13.59 18.28 -0.88
CA ARG A 148 -12.31 17.59 -0.89
C ARG A 148 -11.37 18.22 -1.90
N PRO A 149 -10.06 18.35 -1.56
CA PRO A 149 -9.08 18.88 -2.50
C PRO A 149 -8.96 17.99 -3.75
N VAL A 150 -8.95 18.62 -4.91
CA VAL A 150 -8.79 18.01 -6.23
C VAL A 150 -7.89 18.87 -7.09
N VAL A 151 -7.43 18.33 -8.22
CA VAL A 151 -6.70 19.10 -9.22
C VAL A 151 -7.56 19.23 -10.48
N SER A 152 -7.95 20.44 -10.82
CA SER A 152 -8.59 20.77 -12.09
C SER A 152 -7.52 21.07 -13.14
N MET A 153 -7.60 20.43 -14.29
CA MET A 153 -6.66 20.64 -15.39
C MET A 153 -7.38 20.93 -16.70
N GLN A 154 -6.72 21.71 -17.54
CA GLN A 154 -7.16 22.08 -18.89
C GLN A 154 -6.12 21.64 -19.91
N MET A 155 -6.56 21.03 -21.00
CA MET A 155 -5.69 20.55 -22.07
C MET A 155 -5.81 21.38 -23.34
N ASN A 156 -4.74 21.36 -24.15
CA ASN A 156 -4.78 21.91 -25.51
C ASN A 156 -5.64 21.03 -26.45
N GLY A 157 -5.84 21.46 -27.70
CA GLY A 157 -6.74 20.76 -28.63
C GLY A 157 -6.32 19.33 -28.98
N GLU A 158 -4.99 19.04 -29.06
CA GLU A 158 -4.48 17.70 -29.30
C GLU A 158 -4.60 16.83 -28.05
N GLY A 159 -4.24 17.39 -26.91
CA GLY A 159 -4.42 16.73 -25.62
C GLY A 159 -5.87 16.36 -25.37
N THR A 160 -6.82 17.25 -25.66
CA THR A 160 -8.25 16.99 -25.55
C THR A 160 -8.69 15.76 -26.35
N LYS A 161 -8.27 15.65 -27.61
CA LYS A 161 -8.60 14.49 -28.46
C LYS A 161 -7.98 13.20 -27.94
N THR A 162 -6.73 13.26 -27.53
CA THR A 162 -6.02 12.11 -26.96
C THR A 162 -6.62 11.67 -25.64
N TRP A 163 -6.98 12.62 -24.78
CA TRP A 163 -7.61 12.37 -23.49
C TRP A 163 -8.99 11.76 -23.62
N ALA A 164 -9.82 12.29 -24.56
CA ALA A 164 -11.14 11.73 -24.85
C ALA A 164 -11.03 10.25 -25.26
N ARG A 165 -10.12 9.92 -26.18
CA ARG A 165 -9.87 8.52 -26.58
C ARG A 165 -9.35 7.69 -25.42
N LEU A 166 -8.35 8.18 -24.68
CA LEU A 166 -7.74 7.45 -23.57
C LEU A 166 -8.75 7.16 -22.46
N THR A 167 -9.60 8.13 -22.10
CA THR A 167 -10.66 7.93 -21.12
C THR A 167 -11.73 6.98 -21.62
N LYS A 168 -12.17 7.11 -22.88
CA LYS A 168 -13.13 6.20 -23.50
C LYS A 168 -12.66 4.74 -23.48
N ASP A 169 -11.40 4.51 -23.85
CA ASP A 169 -10.81 3.14 -23.94
C ASP A 169 -10.56 2.51 -22.54
N ASN A 170 -10.61 3.32 -21.48
CA ASN A 170 -10.32 2.91 -20.11
C ASN A 170 -11.47 3.16 -19.13
N ILE A 171 -12.71 3.26 -19.58
CA ILE A 171 -13.87 3.34 -18.69
C ILE A 171 -13.90 2.14 -17.75
N GLY A 172 -14.07 2.39 -16.44
CA GLY A 172 -14.02 1.38 -15.39
C GLY A 172 -12.61 0.91 -15.02
N ARG A 173 -11.57 1.50 -15.62
CA ARG A 173 -10.15 1.22 -15.32
C ARG A 173 -9.45 2.45 -14.78
N CYS A 174 -8.26 2.26 -14.21
CA CYS A 174 -7.42 3.36 -13.75
C CYS A 174 -6.54 3.90 -14.87
N ILE A 175 -6.36 5.22 -14.88
CA ILE A 175 -5.30 5.90 -15.65
C ILE A 175 -4.29 6.46 -14.65
N ALA A 176 -3.05 6.00 -14.73
CA ALA A 176 -1.98 6.48 -13.86
C ALA A 176 -1.38 7.79 -14.37
N ILE A 177 -1.24 8.75 -13.47
CA ILE A 177 -0.48 9.98 -13.67
C ILE A 177 0.92 9.72 -13.12
N VAL A 178 1.91 9.71 -14.01
CA VAL A 178 3.30 9.37 -13.67
C VAL A 178 4.16 10.60 -13.81
N LEU A 179 4.90 10.91 -12.76
CA LEU A 179 5.84 12.03 -12.67
C LEU A 179 7.20 11.48 -12.22
N ASP A 180 8.26 11.79 -12.94
CA ASP A 180 9.62 11.32 -12.66
C ASP A 180 9.74 9.80 -12.36
N GLY A 181 8.93 9.00 -13.04
CA GLY A 181 8.95 7.55 -12.89
C GLY A 181 8.21 7.03 -11.65
N MET A 182 7.48 7.89 -10.94
CA MET A 182 6.63 7.54 -9.81
C MET A 182 5.17 7.85 -10.11
N VAL A 183 4.25 7.13 -9.48
CA VAL A 183 2.81 7.36 -9.62
C VAL A 183 2.39 8.47 -8.66
N ALA A 184 1.95 9.60 -9.18
CA ALA A 184 1.38 10.68 -8.38
C ALA A 184 -0.07 10.40 -7.99
N SER A 185 -0.84 9.82 -8.93
CA SER A 185 -2.23 9.42 -8.72
C SER A 185 -2.65 8.39 -9.75
N SER A 186 -3.66 7.58 -9.43
CA SER A 186 -4.19 6.56 -10.34
C SER A 186 -5.73 6.48 -10.23
N PRO A 187 -6.44 7.55 -10.64
CA PRO A 187 -7.89 7.61 -10.55
C PRO A 187 -8.57 6.63 -11.51
N ASN A 188 -9.76 6.17 -11.10
CA ASN A 188 -10.67 5.43 -11.98
C ASN A 188 -11.30 6.38 -13.00
N VAL A 189 -11.49 5.89 -14.21
CA VAL A 189 -12.22 6.59 -15.27
C VAL A 189 -13.69 6.19 -15.19
N ASN A 190 -14.56 7.13 -14.92
CA ASN A 190 -16.00 6.89 -14.86
C ASN A 190 -16.64 7.02 -16.25
N ASP A 191 -16.22 8.03 -17.02
CA ASP A 191 -16.79 8.37 -18.31
C ASP A 191 -15.74 8.87 -19.31
N GLU A 192 -16.12 8.95 -20.60
CA GLU A 192 -15.35 9.62 -21.64
C GLU A 192 -15.33 11.13 -21.40
N ILE A 193 -14.13 11.74 -21.34
CA ILE A 193 -13.95 13.18 -21.11
C ILE A 193 -13.61 13.89 -22.42
N LYS A 194 -14.62 14.50 -23.06
CA LYS A 194 -14.50 15.15 -24.38
C LYS A 194 -14.08 16.61 -24.33
N GLY A 195 -14.27 17.27 -23.19
CA GLY A 195 -14.20 18.75 -23.10
C GLY A 195 -12.82 19.34 -22.88
N GLY A 196 -11.76 18.53 -22.77
CA GLY A 196 -10.39 19.00 -22.47
C GLY A 196 -10.18 19.51 -21.04
N SER A 197 -11.24 19.70 -20.26
CA SER A 197 -11.20 19.92 -18.83
C SER A 197 -11.34 18.60 -18.11
N SER A 198 -10.52 18.37 -17.10
CA SER A 198 -10.59 17.16 -16.28
C SER A 198 -10.29 17.49 -14.82
N GLN A 199 -10.87 16.71 -13.93
CA GLN A 199 -10.64 16.81 -12.51
C GLN A 199 -10.01 15.51 -12.00
N ILE A 200 -8.85 15.65 -11.35
CA ILE A 200 -8.14 14.54 -10.74
C ILE A 200 -8.54 14.53 -9.28
N SER A 201 -9.27 13.50 -8.88
CA SER A 201 -9.59 13.21 -7.49
C SER A 201 -8.62 12.19 -6.92
N GLY A 202 -8.31 12.31 -5.62
CA GLY A 202 -7.40 11.41 -4.93
C GLY A 202 -7.45 11.67 -3.42
N ARG A 203 -6.59 10.99 -2.68
CA ARG A 203 -6.37 11.27 -1.26
C ARG A 203 -5.33 12.39 -1.10
N PHE A 204 -5.66 13.57 -1.61
CA PHE A 204 -4.82 14.76 -1.52
C PHE A 204 -5.20 15.59 -0.31
N ASP A 205 -4.21 16.17 0.35
CA ASP A 205 -4.40 17.38 1.12
C ASP A 205 -4.32 18.62 0.20
N VAL A 206 -4.60 19.81 0.73
CA VAL A 206 -4.61 21.07 -0.05
C VAL A 206 -3.25 21.37 -0.67
N LYS A 207 -2.18 21.12 0.10
CA LYS A 207 -0.81 21.36 -0.35
C LYS A 207 -0.43 20.39 -1.47
N GLU A 208 -0.71 19.10 -1.29
CA GLU A 208 -0.43 18.05 -2.28
C GLU A 208 -1.17 18.32 -3.61
N ALA A 209 -2.44 18.72 -3.53
CA ALA A 209 -3.19 19.08 -4.73
C ALA A 209 -2.57 20.32 -5.43
N GLY A 210 -2.10 21.30 -4.66
CA GLY A 210 -1.38 22.45 -5.19
C GLY A 210 -0.05 22.08 -5.83
N ASP A 211 0.74 21.24 -5.19
CA ASP A 211 2.02 20.76 -5.71
C ASP A 211 1.82 19.96 -7.01
N LEU A 212 0.85 19.05 -7.05
CA LEU A 212 0.50 18.30 -8.25
C LEU A 212 0.05 19.22 -9.38
N ALA A 213 -0.78 20.23 -9.08
CA ALA A 213 -1.23 21.22 -10.07
C ALA A 213 -0.04 21.99 -10.67
N ASN A 214 0.89 22.45 -9.84
CA ASN A 214 2.10 23.16 -10.29
C ASN A 214 2.97 22.28 -11.20
N ILE A 215 3.14 21.00 -10.85
CA ILE A 215 3.91 20.04 -11.65
C ILE A 215 3.24 19.82 -13.01
N LEU A 216 1.93 19.60 -13.03
CA LEU A 216 1.18 19.40 -14.27
C LEU A 216 1.25 20.63 -15.17
N LYS A 217 1.18 21.84 -14.61
CA LYS A 217 1.27 23.09 -15.35
C LYS A 217 2.68 23.36 -15.88
N SER A 218 3.73 23.01 -15.13
CA SER A 218 5.11 23.21 -15.57
C SER A 218 5.61 22.13 -16.52
N GLY A 219 4.93 21.01 -16.60
CA GLY A 219 5.34 19.82 -17.38
C GLY A 219 6.60 19.13 -16.87
N LYS A 220 7.19 19.64 -15.79
CA LYS A 220 8.39 19.10 -15.14
C LYS A 220 8.34 19.39 -13.65
N LEU A 221 8.81 18.45 -12.81
CA LEU A 221 9.18 18.82 -11.44
C LEU A 221 10.28 19.88 -11.49
N PRO A 222 10.22 20.94 -10.67
CA PRO A 222 11.39 21.78 -10.49
C PRO A 222 12.52 20.87 -10.01
N ALA A 223 13.63 20.83 -10.78
CA ALA A 223 14.80 20.07 -10.40
C ALA A 223 15.20 20.48 -8.97
N PRO A 224 15.52 19.54 -8.06
CA PRO A 224 16.00 19.92 -6.76
C PRO A 224 17.23 20.81 -6.95
N ALA A 225 17.16 22.03 -6.44
CA ALA A 225 18.28 22.96 -6.50
C ALA A 225 19.45 22.29 -5.77
N ARG A 226 20.48 21.90 -6.51
CA ARG A 226 21.73 21.44 -5.93
C ARG A 226 22.43 22.68 -5.40
N ILE A 227 22.45 22.87 -4.11
CA ILE A 227 23.30 23.88 -3.46
C ILE A 227 24.73 23.39 -3.69
N ILE A 228 25.43 24.01 -4.64
CA ILE A 228 26.87 23.89 -4.75
C ILE A 228 27.38 24.86 -3.67
N ALA A 229 27.91 24.34 -2.57
CA ALA A 229 28.67 25.14 -1.64
C ALA A 229 29.97 25.51 -2.36
N ASP A 230 30.17 26.80 -2.66
CA ASP A 230 31.45 27.32 -3.05
C ASP A 230 32.40 27.23 -1.83
N GLU A 231 33.55 26.57 -2.00
CA GLU A 231 34.68 26.56 -1.06
C GLU A 231 35.37 27.93 -1.04
#